data_3a57c56f635f301b1aaf2e95e5c3d689
#
_entry.id   3a57c56f635f301b1aaf2e95e5c3d689
#
_cell.length_a   1.000
_cell.length_b   1.000
_cell.length_c   1.000
_cell.angle_alpha   90.00
_cell.angle_beta   90.00
_cell.angle_gamma   90.00
#
_symmetry.space_group_name_H-M   'P 1'
#
loop_
_entity.id
_entity.type
_entity.pdbx_description
1 polymer ?
#
loop_
_entity_poly.entity_id
_entity_poly.type
_entity_poly.pdbx_seq_one_letter_code
_entity_poly.pdbx_strand_id
1 'polypeptide(L)'
;MTGQGENVLAWLDNALRERDVSARAASAFGDAFAAGDEAPDCVYGTGPGGPYMRLAVPGFEGQTEAAVSHFALHGPDAVLRRCAADRKLFELHGGRGHSCPALDYDGDLDEHARFYDHETCPVVLLLADSYGWTEANS
;
A
#
# COMPACT_ATOMS: atom_id res chain seq x y z
N MET A 1 28.25 -2.36 2.48
CA MET A 1 27.23 -1.46 1.93
C MET A 1 26.14 -2.17 1.10
N THR A 2 26.36 -3.38 0.66
CA THR A 2 25.36 -4.23 -0.03
C THR A 2 24.24 -4.72 0.90
N GLY A 3 24.49 -4.89 2.19
CA GLY A 3 23.51 -5.47 3.12
C GLY A 3 22.26 -4.63 3.41
N GLN A 4 22.36 -3.31 3.34
CA GLN A 4 21.23 -2.43 3.68
C GLN A 4 20.19 -2.35 2.53
N GLY A 5 20.67 -2.31 1.29
CA GLY A 5 19.80 -2.30 0.12
C GLY A 5 19.07 -3.65 -0.07
N GLU A 6 19.76 -4.76 0.14
CA GLU A 6 19.15 -6.10 0.08
C GLU A 6 18.10 -6.30 1.17
N ASN A 7 18.31 -5.73 2.34
CA ASN A 7 17.38 -5.83 3.45
C ASN A 7 16.08 -5.06 3.17
N VAL A 8 16.14 -3.84 2.66
CA VAL A 8 14.93 -3.06 2.33
C VAL A 8 14.15 -3.68 1.17
N LEU A 9 14.82 -4.25 0.17
CA LEU A 9 14.17 -4.93 -0.95
C LEU A 9 13.42 -6.18 -0.49
N ALA A 10 14.06 -7.04 0.30
CA ALA A 10 13.43 -8.24 0.84
C ALA A 10 12.26 -7.90 1.79
N TRP A 11 12.44 -6.88 2.61
CA TRP A 11 11.40 -6.39 3.51
C TRP A 11 10.19 -5.87 2.74
N LEU A 12 10.41 -5.04 1.71
CA LEU A 12 9.34 -4.48 0.89
C LEU A 12 8.57 -5.57 0.11
N ASP A 13 9.27 -6.55 -0.46
CA ASP A 13 8.61 -7.69 -1.12
C ASP A 13 7.70 -8.44 -0.15
N ASN A 14 8.16 -8.66 1.08
CA ASN A 14 7.35 -9.30 2.11
C ASN A 14 6.15 -8.44 2.52
N ALA A 15 6.33 -7.14 2.74
CA ALA A 15 5.25 -6.21 3.11
C ALA A 15 4.16 -6.14 2.02
N LEU A 16 4.55 -6.11 0.75
CA LEU A 16 3.63 -6.18 -0.38
C LEU A 16 2.83 -7.48 -0.39
N ARG A 17 3.50 -8.60 -0.15
CA ARG A 17 2.87 -9.93 -0.10
C ARG A 17 1.88 -10.05 1.05
N GLU A 18 2.25 -9.62 2.25
CA GLU A 18 1.39 -9.66 3.43
C GLU A 18 0.12 -8.84 3.23
N ARG A 19 0.25 -7.65 2.63
CA ARG A 19 -0.90 -6.78 2.36
C ARG A 19 -1.82 -7.37 1.29
N ASP A 20 -1.28 -7.96 0.23
CA ASP A 20 -2.05 -8.68 -0.79
C ASP A 20 -2.83 -9.86 -0.19
N VAL A 21 -2.17 -10.70 0.61
CA VAL A 21 -2.79 -11.84 1.28
C VAL A 21 -3.91 -11.40 2.23
N SER A 22 -3.66 -10.36 3.03
CA SER A 22 -4.66 -9.81 3.95
C SER A 22 -5.88 -9.27 3.20
N ALA A 23 -5.67 -8.53 2.10
CA ALA A 23 -6.77 -8.00 1.30
C ALA A 23 -7.59 -9.12 0.62
N ARG A 24 -6.93 -10.16 0.12
CA ARG A 24 -7.63 -11.35 -0.44
C ARG A 24 -8.44 -12.09 0.61
N ALA A 25 -7.93 -12.23 1.82
CA ALA A 25 -8.69 -12.83 2.91
C ALA A 25 -9.90 -11.98 3.29
N ALA A 26 -9.76 -10.66 3.33
CA ALA A 26 -10.84 -9.73 3.62
C ALA A 26 -11.92 -9.71 2.51
N SER A 27 -11.59 -10.06 1.27
CA SER A 27 -12.55 -10.12 0.16
C SER A 27 -13.63 -11.20 0.33
N ALA A 28 -13.42 -12.14 1.28
CA ALA A 28 -14.48 -13.08 1.70
C ALA A 28 -15.71 -12.38 2.29
N PHE A 29 -15.56 -11.15 2.78
CA PHE A 29 -16.64 -10.31 3.32
C PHE A 29 -17.22 -9.32 2.29
N GLY A 30 -16.71 -9.32 1.06
CA GLY A 30 -17.07 -8.44 -0.04
C GLY A 30 -15.83 -7.87 -0.71
N ASP A 31 -15.88 -7.66 -2.02
CA ASP A 31 -14.74 -7.14 -2.79
C ASP A 31 -14.43 -5.68 -2.45
N ALA A 32 -15.45 -4.91 -2.12
CA ALA A 32 -15.35 -3.52 -1.68
C ALA A 32 -16.10 -3.30 -0.36
N PHE A 33 -15.75 -2.26 0.35
CA PHE A 33 -16.45 -1.81 1.54
C PHE A 33 -17.14 -0.48 1.26
N ALA A 34 -18.36 -0.33 1.74
CA ALA A 34 -19.16 0.88 1.57
C ALA A 34 -19.86 1.26 2.87
N ALA A 35 -20.13 2.55 3.04
CA ALA A 35 -21.05 3.02 4.07
C ALA A 35 -22.49 2.62 3.71
N GLY A 36 -23.27 2.25 4.69
CA GLY A 36 -24.69 1.93 4.47
C GLY A 36 -25.53 3.17 4.29
N ASP A 37 -26.47 3.14 3.34
CA ASP A 37 -27.40 4.27 3.09
C ASP A 37 -28.36 4.48 4.27
N GLU A 38 -28.83 3.39 4.90
CA GLU A 38 -29.74 3.45 6.03
C GLU A 38 -29.03 3.50 7.40
N ALA A 39 -27.75 3.14 7.43
CA ALA A 39 -26.94 3.15 8.63
C ALA A 39 -25.50 3.64 8.29
N PRO A 40 -25.31 4.96 8.23
CA PRO A 40 -24.02 5.55 7.82
C PRO A 40 -22.89 5.28 8.83
N ASP A 41 -23.21 4.78 10.00
CA ASP A 41 -22.29 4.31 11.04
C ASP A 41 -21.81 2.86 10.84
N CYS A 42 -22.23 2.21 9.76
CA CYS A 42 -21.87 0.83 9.45
C CYS A 42 -21.12 0.69 8.15
N VAL A 43 -20.14 -0.19 8.11
CA VAL A 43 -19.46 -0.63 6.90
C VAL A 43 -20.09 -1.93 6.42
N TYR A 44 -20.35 -2.02 5.14
CA TYR A 44 -20.85 -3.22 4.48
C TYR A 44 -19.87 -3.71 3.42
N GLY A 45 -19.67 -5.00 3.34
CA GLY A 45 -19.03 -5.62 2.19
C GLY A 45 -19.96 -5.60 0.99
N THR A 46 -19.46 -5.14 -0.16
CA THR A 46 -20.19 -5.05 -1.43
C THR A 46 -19.47 -5.84 -2.51
N GLY A 47 -20.22 -6.41 -3.46
CA GLY A 47 -19.65 -7.11 -4.61
C GLY A 47 -20.68 -7.98 -5.32
N PRO A 48 -20.39 -8.42 -6.55
CA PRO A 48 -21.31 -9.28 -7.30
C PRO A 48 -21.42 -10.65 -6.64
N GLY A 49 -22.55 -10.92 -6.00
CA GLY A 49 -22.89 -12.22 -5.43
C GLY A 49 -22.42 -12.50 -4.00
N GLY A 50 -21.88 -11.51 -3.32
CA GLY A 50 -21.49 -11.66 -1.92
C GLY A 50 -22.66 -11.39 -0.97
N PRO A 51 -22.71 -12.09 0.18
CA PRO A 51 -23.58 -11.67 1.26
C PRO A 51 -23.05 -10.32 1.77
N TYR A 52 -23.93 -9.34 1.80
CA TYR A 52 -23.62 -8.06 2.41
C TYR A 52 -23.48 -8.25 3.92
N MET A 53 -22.23 -8.33 4.36
CA MET A 53 -21.97 -8.51 5.77
C MET A 53 -21.80 -7.14 6.41
N ARG A 54 -22.58 -6.87 7.43
CA ARG A 54 -22.45 -5.68 8.24
C ARG A 54 -21.20 -5.80 9.08
N LEU A 55 -20.22 -4.97 8.80
CA LEU A 55 -19.07 -4.77 9.65
C LEU A 55 -19.40 -3.61 10.60
N ALA A 56 -19.96 -3.91 11.77
CA ALA A 56 -20.28 -2.88 12.73
C ALA A 56 -18.99 -2.23 13.25
N VAL A 57 -18.90 -0.92 13.12
CA VAL A 57 -17.85 -0.14 13.78
C VAL A 57 -18.43 0.36 15.08
N PRO A 58 -17.99 -0.12 16.25
CA PRO A 58 -18.38 0.46 17.52
C PRO A 58 -17.80 1.88 17.60
N GLY A 59 -18.63 2.89 17.61
CA GLY A 59 -18.19 4.27 17.61
C GLY A 59 -19.02 5.17 18.48
N PHE A 60 -18.43 6.27 18.88
CA PHE A 60 -19.12 7.39 19.50
C PHE A 60 -19.81 8.22 18.43
N GLU A 61 -20.97 8.78 18.72
CA GLU A 61 -21.72 9.65 17.82
C GLU A 61 -20.83 10.74 17.22
N GLY A 62 -20.91 10.91 15.89
CA GLY A 62 -20.19 11.94 15.12
C GLY A 62 -18.75 11.60 14.67
N GLN A 63 -18.11 10.59 15.28
CA GLN A 63 -16.77 10.15 14.84
C GLN A 63 -16.84 8.92 13.94
N THR A 64 -17.93 8.20 13.96
CA THR A 64 -18.12 6.94 13.27
C THR A 64 -18.21 7.10 11.76
N GLU A 65 -18.83 8.18 11.26
CA GLU A 65 -18.93 8.45 9.81
C GLU A 65 -17.56 8.65 9.16
N ALA A 66 -16.64 9.37 9.82
CA ALA A 66 -15.29 9.55 9.32
C ALA A 66 -14.52 8.22 9.28
N ALA A 67 -14.67 7.39 10.31
CA ALA A 67 -14.06 6.05 10.34
C ALA A 67 -14.63 5.15 9.26
N VAL A 68 -15.95 5.12 9.08
CA VAL A 68 -16.64 4.34 8.05
C VAL A 68 -16.19 4.77 6.66
N SER A 69 -16.13 6.07 6.38
CA SER A 69 -15.62 6.60 5.11
C SER A 69 -14.18 6.19 4.87
N HIS A 70 -13.35 6.21 5.89
CA HIS A 70 -11.96 5.74 5.79
C HIS A 70 -11.89 4.24 5.44
N PHE A 71 -12.66 3.39 6.11
CA PHE A 71 -12.71 1.96 5.81
C PHE A 71 -13.22 1.68 4.39
N ALA A 72 -14.22 2.45 3.92
CA ALA A 72 -14.75 2.31 2.57
C ALA A 72 -13.68 2.60 1.50
N LEU A 73 -12.81 3.60 1.74
CA LEU A 73 -11.69 3.93 0.84
C LEU A 73 -10.59 2.86 0.81
N HIS A 74 -10.51 2.03 1.84
CA HIS A 74 -9.48 1.00 2.02
C HIS A 74 -10.05 -0.41 1.97
N GLY A 75 -11.14 -0.61 1.23
CA GLY A 75 -11.70 -1.94 0.99
C GLY A 75 -10.74 -2.86 0.23
N PRO A 76 -11.00 -4.18 0.22
CA PRO A 76 -10.08 -5.17 -0.33
C PRO A 76 -9.66 -4.89 -1.77
N ASP A 77 -10.60 -4.51 -2.63
CA ASP A 77 -10.33 -4.20 -4.03
C ASP A 77 -9.41 -2.97 -4.20
N ALA A 78 -9.60 -1.93 -3.39
CA ALA A 78 -8.75 -0.74 -3.41
C ALA A 78 -7.31 -1.08 -2.96
N VAL A 79 -7.18 -1.90 -1.92
CA VAL A 79 -5.87 -2.37 -1.44
C VAL A 79 -5.19 -3.24 -2.49
N LEU A 80 -5.91 -4.17 -3.12
CA LEU A 80 -5.36 -5.04 -4.16
C LEU A 80 -4.89 -4.25 -5.39
N ARG A 81 -5.66 -3.24 -5.84
CA ARG A 81 -5.22 -2.35 -6.93
C ARG A 81 -3.95 -1.60 -6.58
N ARG A 82 -3.85 -1.09 -5.34
CA ARG A 82 -2.64 -0.41 -4.87
C ARG A 82 -1.45 -1.37 -4.83
N CYS A 83 -1.60 -2.55 -4.23
CA CYS A 83 -0.54 -3.57 -4.18
C CYS A 83 -0.06 -3.95 -5.58
N ALA A 84 -0.96 -4.08 -6.55
CA ALA A 84 -0.59 -4.39 -7.93
C ALA A 84 0.21 -3.25 -8.60
N ALA A 85 -0.14 -1.99 -8.34
CA ALA A 85 0.61 -0.83 -8.84
C ALA A 85 1.98 -0.71 -8.17
N ASP A 86 2.04 -0.86 -6.86
CA ASP A 86 3.27 -0.80 -6.07
C ASP A 86 4.23 -1.93 -6.44
N ARG A 87 3.71 -3.12 -6.73
CA ARG A 87 4.52 -4.24 -7.23
C ARG A 87 5.14 -3.94 -8.59
N LYS A 88 4.43 -3.28 -9.49
CA LYS A 88 5.01 -2.83 -10.77
C LYS A 88 6.12 -1.80 -10.56
N LEU A 89 5.94 -0.85 -9.65
CA LEU A 89 7.00 0.09 -9.28
C LEU A 89 8.22 -0.66 -8.71
N PHE A 90 8.00 -1.62 -7.84
CA PHE A 90 9.05 -2.45 -7.27
C PHE A 90 9.78 -3.27 -8.34
N GLU A 91 9.07 -3.86 -9.30
CA GLU A 91 9.66 -4.62 -10.41
C GLU A 91 10.51 -3.74 -11.34
N LEU A 92 10.13 -2.47 -11.51
CA LEU A 92 10.87 -1.53 -12.36
C LEU A 92 12.11 -0.95 -11.67
N HIS A 93 12.07 -0.77 -10.36
CA HIS A 93 13.08 -0.03 -9.59
C HIS A 93 13.84 -0.88 -8.58
N GLY A 94 13.26 -1.98 -8.13
CA GLY A 94 13.82 -2.79 -7.04
C GLY A 94 14.94 -3.72 -7.49
N GLY A 95 16.15 -3.41 -7.11
CA GLY A 95 17.32 -4.27 -7.31
C GLY A 95 17.80 -4.44 -8.75
N ARG A 96 17.28 -3.69 -9.69
CA ARG A 96 17.66 -3.71 -11.11
C ARG A 96 18.44 -2.47 -11.50
N GLY A 97 19.49 -2.65 -12.30
CA GLY A 97 20.23 -1.53 -12.87
C GLY A 97 19.34 -0.68 -13.78
N HIS A 98 19.18 0.61 -13.48
CA HIS A 98 18.35 1.53 -14.24
C HIS A 98 18.80 2.98 -14.03
N SER A 99 18.33 3.87 -14.90
CA SER A 99 18.44 5.31 -14.70
C SER A 99 17.14 5.84 -14.11
N CYS A 100 17.22 6.54 -13.00
CA CYS A 100 16.07 7.03 -12.26
C CYS A 100 16.19 8.55 -12.06
N PRO A 101 15.09 9.31 -12.15
CA PRO A 101 15.11 10.70 -11.72
C PRO A 101 15.60 10.80 -10.28
N ALA A 102 16.58 11.67 -10.06
CA ALA A 102 17.12 11.95 -8.73
C ALA A 102 17.06 13.44 -8.49
N LEU A 103 16.83 13.81 -7.23
CA LEU A 103 17.00 15.19 -6.79
C LEU A 103 18.49 15.49 -6.70
N ASP A 104 18.92 16.61 -7.29
CA ASP A 104 20.23 17.18 -7.02
C ASP A 104 20.27 17.87 -5.64
N TYR A 105 21.38 18.51 -5.32
CA TYR A 105 21.55 19.23 -4.05
C TYR A 105 20.58 20.42 -3.88
N ASP A 106 20.11 20.98 -4.98
CA ASP A 106 19.20 22.11 -5.02
C ASP A 106 17.72 21.68 -5.07
N GLY A 107 17.48 20.38 -5.20
CA GLY A 107 16.14 19.81 -5.25
C GLY A 107 15.55 19.75 -6.67
N ASP A 108 16.36 19.95 -7.70
CA ASP A 108 15.95 19.84 -9.08
C ASP A 108 15.85 18.39 -9.55
N LEU A 109 14.84 18.09 -10.38
CA LEU A 109 14.58 16.78 -10.96
C LEU A 109 15.17 16.60 -12.35
N ASP A 110 16.05 17.50 -12.78
CA ASP A 110 16.58 17.52 -14.16
C ASP A 110 17.63 16.44 -14.42
N GLU A 111 18.18 15.86 -13.38
CA GLU A 111 19.20 14.83 -13.49
C GLU A 111 18.65 13.42 -13.28
N HIS A 112 19.25 12.47 -14.02
CA HIS A 112 19.01 11.05 -13.82
C HIS A 112 20.23 10.41 -13.19
N ALA A 113 20.05 9.80 -12.00
CA ALA A 113 21.07 9.00 -11.36
C ALA A 113 21.06 7.56 -11.90
N ARG A 114 22.23 7.00 -12.16
CA ARG A 114 22.37 5.59 -12.51
C ARG A 114 22.44 4.76 -11.23
N PHE A 115 21.54 3.79 -11.11
CA PHE A 115 21.56 2.75 -10.09
C PHE A 115 21.98 1.43 -10.74
N TYR A 116 22.82 0.69 -10.04
CA TYR A 116 23.28 -0.63 -10.45
C TYR A 116 22.45 -1.71 -9.78
N ASP A 117 22.66 -2.96 -10.18
CA ASP A 117 21.96 -4.09 -9.56
C ASP A 117 22.18 -4.12 -8.05
N HIS A 118 21.12 -4.39 -7.32
CA HIS A 118 21.05 -4.39 -5.84
C HIS A 118 21.16 -3.02 -5.15
N GLU A 119 21.32 -1.94 -5.88
CA GLU A 119 21.23 -0.60 -5.32
C GLU A 119 19.76 -0.16 -5.17
N THR A 120 19.52 0.67 -4.17
CA THR A 120 18.19 1.17 -3.84
C THR A 120 18.02 2.61 -4.31
N CYS A 121 17.12 2.85 -5.23
CA CYS A 121 16.79 4.20 -5.69
C CYS A 121 15.76 4.87 -4.78
N PRO A 122 15.60 6.22 -4.86
CA PRO A 122 14.64 6.96 -4.04
C PRO A 122 13.19 6.46 -4.16
N VAL A 123 12.78 5.96 -5.34
CA VAL A 123 11.42 5.42 -5.53
C VAL A 123 11.17 4.21 -4.63
N VAL A 124 12.14 3.29 -4.54
CA VAL A 124 12.02 2.12 -3.65
C VAL A 124 12.01 2.53 -2.18
N LEU A 125 12.83 3.50 -1.79
CA LEU A 125 12.86 4.00 -0.41
C LEU A 125 11.54 4.64 -0.01
N LEU A 126 10.98 5.50 -0.87
CA LEU A 126 9.68 6.13 -0.64
C LEU A 126 8.54 5.09 -0.60
N LEU A 127 8.62 4.09 -1.47
CA LEU A 127 7.66 3.00 -1.45
C LEU A 127 7.77 2.19 -0.14
N ALA A 128 8.98 1.86 0.30
CA ALA A 128 9.20 1.16 1.56
C ALA A 128 8.70 1.98 2.77
N ASP A 129 8.98 3.28 2.80
CA ASP A 129 8.48 4.19 3.83
C ASP A 129 6.94 4.19 3.88
N SER A 130 6.26 4.19 2.73
CA SER A 130 4.80 4.12 2.65
C SER A 130 4.20 2.83 3.23
N TYR A 131 5.00 1.77 3.33
CA TYR A 131 4.65 0.49 3.97
C TYR A 131 5.11 0.40 5.42
N GLY A 132 5.80 1.41 5.94
CA GLY A 132 6.24 1.49 7.33
C GLY A 132 7.70 1.07 7.57
N TRP A 133 8.51 1.02 6.52
CA TRP A 133 9.95 0.86 6.68
C TRP A 133 10.54 2.04 7.44
N THR A 134 11.38 1.76 8.40
CA THR A 134 12.19 2.76 9.11
C THR A 134 13.63 2.28 9.18
N GLU A 135 14.57 3.19 9.31
CA GLU A 135 15.99 2.83 9.49
C GLU A 135 16.23 1.95 10.73
N ALA A 136 15.31 1.98 11.69
CA ALA A 136 15.35 1.10 12.86
C ALA A 136 15.05 -0.37 12.53
N ASN A 137 14.49 -0.65 11.34
CA ASN A 137 14.20 -2.01 10.85
C ASN A 137 15.38 -2.61 10.05
N SER A 138 16.48 -1.86 9.91
CA SER A 138 17.67 -2.26 9.16
C SER A 138 18.68 -3.05 9.99
#